data_a2f49b578de160cfe4f7a7160abd5545
#
_entry.id   a2f49b578de160cfe4f7a7160abd5545
#
_cell.length_a   1.000
_cell.length_b   1.000
_cell.length_c   1.000
_cell.angle_alpha   90.00
_cell.angle_beta   90.00
_cell.angle_gamma   90.00
#
_symmetry.space_group_name_H-M   'P 1'
#
loop_
_entity.id
_entity.type
_entity.pdbx_description
1 polymer ?
#
loop_
_entity_poly.entity_id
_entity_poly.type
_entity_poly.pdbx_seq_one_letter_code
_entity_poly.pdbx_strand_id
1 'polypeptide(L)'
;MAKKSKVVKNIHRQKLVEKFKEKRQELLLIIKSPKTSIEEKRLAYMKLEKLPRDANPIRIRNRCNLTGRPRGYYRKFGLSRISLRELATKGKVPGLKKASW
;
A
#
# COMPACT_ATOMS: atom_id res chain seq x y z
N MET A 1 -15.31 -13.24 -1.50
CA MET A 1 -14.35 -12.83 -0.46
C MET A 1 -12.93 -13.26 -0.80
N ALA A 2 -11.95 -12.46 -0.43
CA ALA A 2 -10.54 -12.84 -0.59
C ALA A 2 -10.14 -13.89 0.46
N LYS A 3 -9.19 -14.75 0.08
CA LYS A 3 -8.62 -15.72 1.02
C LYS A 3 -7.88 -15.00 2.15
N LYS A 4 -7.97 -15.54 3.36
CA LYS A 4 -7.25 -15.00 4.53
C LYS A 4 -5.73 -14.91 4.29
N SER A 5 -5.16 -15.89 3.59
CA SER A 5 -3.73 -15.89 3.26
C SER A 5 -3.30 -14.67 2.45
N LYS A 6 -4.13 -14.22 1.53
CA LYS A 6 -3.87 -13.02 0.72
C LYS A 6 -3.89 -11.75 1.56
N VAL A 7 -4.84 -11.63 2.46
CA VAL A 7 -4.95 -10.50 3.39
C VAL A 7 -3.76 -10.46 4.34
N VAL A 8 -3.39 -11.60 4.91
CA VAL A 8 -2.24 -11.72 5.84
C VAL A 8 -0.93 -11.35 5.13
N LYS A 9 -0.72 -11.82 3.91
CA LYS A 9 0.46 -11.45 3.11
C LYS A 9 0.53 -9.95 2.86
N ASN A 10 -0.60 -9.32 2.57
CA ASN A 10 -0.64 -7.89 2.35
C ASN A 10 -0.28 -7.10 3.62
N ILE A 11 -0.78 -7.52 4.77
CA ILE A 11 -0.43 -6.93 6.08
C ILE A 11 1.07 -7.09 6.35
N HIS A 12 1.62 -8.26 6.07
CA HIS A 12 3.06 -8.54 6.22
C HIS A 12 3.90 -7.60 5.34
N ARG A 13 3.49 -7.39 4.09
CA ARG A 13 4.14 -6.44 3.18
C ARG A 13 4.08 -5.01 3.72
N GLN A 14 2.95 -4.58 4.26
CA GLN A 14 2.80 -3.26 4.87
C GLN A 14 3.79 -3.06 6.02
N LYS A 15 3.94 -4.05 6.88
CA LYS A 15 4.90 -4.02 8.00
C LYS A 15 6.34 -3.91 7.52
N LEU A 16 6.71 -4.69 6.50
CA LEU A 16 8.05 -4.66 5.91
C LEU A 16 8.34 -3.32 5.23
N VAL A 17 7.38 -2.77 4.50
CA VAL A 17 7.51 -1.46 3.85
C VAL A 17 7.77 -0.38 4.88
N GLU A 18 7.03 -0.38 5.99
CA GLU A 18 7.19 0.58 7.06
C GLU A 18 8.55 0.44 7.76
N LYS A 19 8.97 -0.80 8.02
CA LYS A 19 10.27 -1.10 8.65
C LYS A 19 11.45 -0.59 7.83
N PHE A 20 11.42 -0.76 6.51
CA PHE A 20 12.52 -0.38 5.61
C PHE A 20 12.32 0.96 4.92
N LYS A 21 11.29 1.72 5.27
CA LYS A 21 10.94 2.98 4.64
C LYS A 21 12.09 4.00 4.68
N GLU A 22 12.68 4.22 5.85
CA GLU A 22 13.76 5.19 6.03
C GLU A 22 15.00 4.80 5.24
N LYS A 23 15.44 3.55 5.34
CA LYS A 23 16.59 3.03 4.59
C LYS A 23 16.40 3.19 3.09
N ARG A 24 15.20 2.86 2.61
CA ARG A 24 14.87 2.98 1.19
C ARG A 24 14.91 4.43 0.72
N GLN A 25 14.37 5.36 1.51
CA GLN A 25 14.38 6.79 1.20
C GLN A 25 15.80 7.34 1.15
N GLU A 26 16.66 7.00 2.10
CA GLU A 26 18.07 7.40 2.11
C GLU A 26 18.80 6.93 0.84
N LEU A 27 18.63 5.67 0.47
CA LEU A 27 19.23 5.10 -0.72
C LEU A 27 18.73 5.77 -2.00
N LEU A 28 17.44 6.05 -2.09
CA LEU A 28 16.84 6.74 -3.24
C LEU A 28 17.34 8.18 -3.35
N LEU A 29 17.51 8.87 -2.22
CA LEU A 29 18.09 10.23 -2.22
C LEU A 29 19.52 10.23 -2.76
N ILE A 30 20.34 9.27 -2.36
CA ILE A 30 21.71 9.12 -2.88
C ILE A 30 21.68 8.88 -4.40
N ILE A 31 20.79 8.02 -4.88
CA ILE A 31 20.66 7.68 -6.30
C ILE A 31 20.21 8.90 -7.13
N LYS A 32 19.26 9.67 -6.59
CA LYS A 32 18.68 10.84 -7.30
C LYS A 32 19.52 12.10 -7.20
N SER A 33 20.47 12.17 -6.28
CA SER A 33 21.29 13.35 -6.09
C SER A 33 22.25 13.54 -7.28
N PRO A 34 22.30 14.73 -7.91
CA PRO A 34 23.26 15.01 -8.97
C PRO A 34 24.69 15.19 -8.47
N LYS A 35 24.87 15.36 -7.15
CA LYS A 35 26.17 15.57 -6.52
C LYS A 35 26.90 14.27 -6.19
N THR A 36 26.21 13.13 -6.24
CA THR A 36 26.80 11.83 -5.92
C THR A 36 27.59 11.26 -7.09
N SER A 37 28.73 10.62 -6.79
CA SER A 37 29.54 9.94 -7.80
C SER A 37 28.84 8.67 -8.32
N ILE A 38 29.27 8.18 -9.47
CA ILE A 38 28.74 6.94 -10.07
C ILE A 38 29.01 5.75 -9.15
N GLU A 39 30.15 5.70 -8.47
CA GLU A 39 30.50 4.62 -7.55
C GLU A 39 29.57 4.59 -6.32
N GLU A 40 29.27 5.74 -5.74
CA GLU A 40 28.32 5.86 -4.63
C GLU A 40 26.93 5.42 -5.04
N LYS A 41 26.49 5.78 -6.25
CA LYS A 41 25.20 5.34 -6.80
C LYS A 41 25.15 3.82 -6.98
N ARG A 42 26.23 3.21 -7.48
CA ARG A 42 26.33 1.75 -7.61
C ARG A 42 26.22 1.04 -6.27
N LEU A 43 26.89 1.54 -5.25
CA LEU A 43 26.79 1.00 -3.89
C LEU A 43 25.38 1.13 -3.34
N ALA A 44 24.71 2.26 -3.57
CA ALA A 44 23.33 2.48 -3.17
C ALA A 44 22.37 1.49 -3.86
N TYR A 45 22.54 1.25 -5.15
CA TYR A 45 21.77 0.24 -5.90
C TYR A 45 21.97 -1.16 -5.35
N MET A 46 23.21 -1.53 -5.05
CA MET A 46 23.51 -2.85 -4.46
C MET A 46 22.82 -3.03 -3.11
N LYS A 47 22.84 -2.02 -2.26
CA LYS A 47 22.13 -2.04 -0.96
C LYS A 47 20.61 -2.13 -1.15
N LEU A 48 20.09 -1.42 -2.14
CA LEU A 48 18.65 -1.44 -2.46
C LEU A 48 18.21 -2.84 -2.91
N GLU A 49 19.01 -3.52 -3.73
CA GLU A 49 18.73 -4.89 -4.18
C GLU A 49 18.72 -5.91 -3.04
N LYS A 50 19.51 -5.68 -1.99
CA LYS A 50 19.55 -6.54 -0.81
C LYS A 50 18.33 -6.43 0.09
N LEU A 51 17.52 -5.37 -0.07
CA LEU A 51 16.28 -5.24 0.69
C LEU A 51 15.27 -6.32 0.28
N PRO A 52 14.42 -6.80 1.20
CA PRO A 52 13.39 -7.78 0.87
C PRO A 52 12.47 -7.26 -0.24
N ARG A 53 12.07 -8.14 -1.16
CA ARG A 53 11.15 -7.79 -2.25
C ARG A 53 9.81 -7.26 -1.71
N ASP A 54 9.32 -7.85 -0.64
CA ASP A 54 8.06 -7.45 -0.01
C ASP A 54 8.15 -6.12 0.75
N ALA A 55 9.34 -5.54 0.89
CA ALA A 55 9.53 -4.19 1.41
C ALA A 55 9.29 -3.09 0.37
N ASN A 56 9.02 -3.45 -0.87
CA ASN A 56 8.73 -2.49 -1.93
C ASN A 56 7.27 -2.01 -1.83
N PRO A 57 7.02 -0.67 -1.68
CA PRO A 57 5.66 -0.15 -1.52
C PRO A 57 4.73 -0.41 -2.70
N ILE A 58 5.26 -0.60 -3.92
CA ILE A 58 4.42 -0.88 -5.09
C ILE A 58 3.75 -2.28 -5.03
N ARG A 59 4.24 -3.18 -4.19
CA ARG A 59 3.66 -4.52 -4.02
C ARG A 59 2.49 -4.55 -3.06
N ILE A 60 2.24 -3.48 -2.32
CA ILE A 60 1.08 -3.35 -1.44
C ILE A 60 -0.16 -3.14 -2.30
N ARG A 61 -1.22 -3.87 -1.98
CA ARG A 61 -2.52 -3.73 -2.63
C ARG A 61 -3.54 -3.20 -1.63
N ASN A 62 -4.26 -2.15 -1.98
CA ASN A 62 -5.39 -1.68 -1.20
C ASN A 62 -6.51 -2.73 -1.22
N ARG A 63 -6.97 -3.13 -0.05
CA ARG A 63 -8.03 -4.14 0.11
C ARG A 63 -9.09 -3.65 1.06
N CYS A 64 -10.33 -4.05 0.81
CA CYS A 64 -11.45 -3.73 1.69
C CYS A 64 -11.14 -4.21 3.12
N ASN A 65 -11.36 -3.34 4.11
CA ASN A 65 -11.11 -3.65 5.52
C ASN A 65 -12.03 -4.74 6.06
N LEU A 66 -13.21 -4.92 5.47
CA LEU A 66 -14.19 -5.93 5.91
C LEU A 66 -14.04 -7.27 5.18
N THR A 67 -13.85 -7.24 3.87
CA THR A 67 -13.88 -8.45 3.04
C THR A 67 -12.54 -8.82 2.42
N GLY A 68 -11.58 -7.90 2.38
CA GLY A 68 -10.29 -8.09 1.72
C GLY A 68 -10.32 -8.01 0.21
N ARG A 69 -11.44 -7.57 -0.38
CA ARG A 69 -11.57 -7.44 -1.84
C ARG A 69 -10.55 -6.44 -2.40
N PRO A 70 -9.73 -6.83 -3.42
CA PRO A 70 -8.67 -5.97 -3.96
C PRO A 70 -9.14 -4.99 -5.03
N ARG A 71 -10.34 -5.14 -5.54
CA ARG A 71 -10.93 -4.31 -6.60
C ARG A 71 -12.14 -3.54 -6.09
N GLY A 72 -12.48 -2.44 -6.77
CA GLY A 72 -13.59 -1.60 -6.38
C GLY A 72 -13.42 -0.99 -5.00
N TYR A 73 -12.20 -0.57 -4.68
CA TYR A 73 -11.83 -0.04 -3.37
C TYR A 73 -11.89 1.49 -3.36
N TYR A 74 -12.53 2.05 -2.34
CA TYR A 74 -12.57 3.50 -2.10
C TYR A 74 -11.58 3.87 -1.00
N ARG A 75 -10.53 4.60 -1.33
CA ARG A 75 -9.50 5.01 -0.36
C ARG A 75 -10.05 5.84 0.78
N LYS A 76 -11.02 6.69 0.50
CA LYS A 76 -11.65 7.57 1.51
C LYS A 76 -12.28 6.77 2.65
N PHE A 77 -12.89 5.62 2.34
CA PHE A 77 -13.62 4.81 3.31
C PHE A 77 -12.87 3.55 3.76
N GLY A 78 -11.85 3.14 3.00
CA GLY A 78 -11.18 1.87 3.26
C GLY A 78 -12.04 0.65 2.96
N LEU A 79 -13.04 0.79 2.12
CA LEU A 79 -14.05 -0.23 1.83
C LEU A 79 -14.20 -0.47 0.32
N SER A 80 -14.61 -1.69 -0.04
CA SER A 80 -15.02 -2.00 -1.42
C SER A 80 -16.38 -1.35 -1.72
N ARG A 81 -16.68 -1.21 -3.02
CA ARG A 81 -17.99 -0.69 -3.46
C ARG A 81 -19.17 -1.46 -2.86
N ILE A 82 -19.02 -2.77 -2.71
CA ILE A 82 -20.07 -3.64 -2.17
C ILE A 82 -20.29 -3.36 -0.68
N SER A 83 -19.22 -3.37 0.11
CA SER A 83 -19.29 -3.11 1.55
C SER A 83 -19.74 -1.69 1.85
N LEU A 84 -19.28 -0.71 1.06
CA LEU A 84 -19.71 0.68 1.21
C LEU A 84 -21.21 0.82 0.98
N ARG A 85 -21.74 0.19 -0.07
CA ARG A 85 -23.18 0.23 -0.37
C ARG A 85 -24.02 -0.40 0.75
N GLU A 86 -23.58 -1.55 1.25
CA GLU A 86 -24.26 -2.23 2.36
C GLU A 86 -24.32 -1.37 3.63
N LEU A 87 -23.19 -0.77 4.01
CA LEU A 87 -23.12 0.10 5.19
C LEU A 87 -23.90 1.40 4.98
N ALA A 88 -23.87 1.97 3.77
CA ALA A 88 -24.66 3.16 3.44
C ALA A 88 -26.15 2.90 3.53
N THR A 89 -26.62 1.73 3.09
CA THR A 89 -28.02 1.31 3.19
C THR A 89 -28.45 1.19 4.66
N LYS A 90 -27.54 0.77 5.53
CA LYS A 90 -27.80 0.67 6.97
C LYS A 90 -27.62 2.00 7.72
N GLY A 91 -27.27 3.09 7.01
CA GLY A 91 -27.04 4.41 7.60
C GLY A 91 -25.79 4.52 8.47
N LYS A 92 -24.80 3.62 8.30
CA LYS A 92 -23.59 3.58 9.12
C LYS A 92 -22.44 4.46 8.61
N VAL A 93 -22.59 5.11 7.46
CA VAL A 93 -21.59 6.00 6.89
C VAL A 93 -22.00 7.45 7.11
N PRO A 94 -21.35 8.19 8.03
CA PRO A 94 -21.72 9.59 8.31
C PRO A 94 -21.54 10.49 7.08
N GLY A 95 -22.54 11.35 6.85
CA GLY A 95 -22.47 12.34 5.77
C GLY A 95 -22.66 11.80 4.36
N LEU A 96 -22.86 10.50 4.20
CA LEU A 96 -23.08 9.90 2.89
C LEU A 96 -24.55 10.00 2.50
N LYS A 97 -24.83 10.55 1.31
CA LYS A 97 -26.16 10.61 0.72
C LYS A 97 -26.15 9.82 -0.58
N LYS A 98 -27.21 9.04 -0.81
CA LYS A 98 -27.40 8.34 -2.08
C LYS A 98 -27.88 9.32 -3.15
N ALA A 99 -27.21 9.31 -4.29
CA ALA A 99 -27.69 10.05 -5.46
C ALA A 99 -28.75 9.23 -6.21
N SER A 100 -29.75 9.91 -6.71
CA SER A 100 -30.89 9.29 -7.43
C SER A 100 -31.02 9.82 -8.86
N TRP A 101 -29.91 9.96 -9.55
CA TRP A 101 -29.95 10.32 -10.97
C TRP A 101 -29.79 9.15 -11.89
#